data_018a05d663918f57963f055089c3b73c
#
_entry.id   018a05d663918f57963f055089c3b73c
#
_cell.length_a   1.000
_cell.length_b   1.000
_cell.length_c   1.000
_cell.angle_alpha   90.00
_cell.angle_beta   90.00
_cell.angle_gamma   90.00
#
_symmetry.space_group_name_H-M   'P 1'
#
loop_
_entity.id
_entity.type
_entity.pdbx_description
1 polymer ?
#
loop_
_entity_poly.entity_id
_entity_poly.type
_entity_poly.pdbx_seq_one_letter_code
_entity_poly.pdbx_strand_id
1 'polypeptide(L)'
;TQVSNPSPFDGGTDTETDAHLRRRLLDRLGKMPNGANADTYREKALSYATVLEASILPRARGAGTVDVVILTAEEAPQEALLAQMQAAFSQEREIGTDVLVRGAVRKRMNLSAKVLVESGYEPTQVTAQCEASLREFLETLPLGNQLLAAQIGDRLFHVEGVANYVLLSPAEDVLLSADVKLIPGTIQVAPMQ
;
A
#
# COMPACT_ATOMS: atom_id res chain seq x y z
N THR A 1 33.15 31.30 -25.46
CA THR A 1 32.62 31.24 -24.08
C THR A 1 32.80 29.82 -23.60
N GLN A 2 33.65 29.60 -22.61
CA GLN A 2 33.90 28.28 -22.04
C GLN A 2 32.93 28.10 -20.86
N VAL A 3 32.06 27.08 -20.93
CA VAL A 3 31.16 26.72 -19.86
C VAL A 3 31.78 25.53 -19.14
N SER A 4 32.02 25.65 -17.84
CA SER A 4 32.51 24.56 -16.99
C SER A 4 31.54 24.33 -15.82
N ASN A 5 31.36 23.08 -15.46
CA ASN A 5 30.56 22.69 -14.31
C ASN A 5 31.50 22.51 -13.09
N PRO A 6 31.36 23.31 -12.02
CA PRO A 6 32.30 23.28 -10.90
C PRO A 6 32.14 22.03 -10.00
N SER A 7 31.05 21.29 -10.13
CA SER A 7 30.81 20.03 -9.40
C SER A 7 30.22 18.97 -10.32
N PRO A 8 30.50 17.68 -10.08
CA PRO A 8 29.87 16.60 -10.85
C PRO A 8 28.35 16.63 -10.67
N PHE A 9 27.62 16.16 -11.70
CA PHE A 9 26.19 15.91 -11.57
C PHE A 9 25.97 14.71 -10.65
N ASP A 10 25.15 14.89 -9.64
CA ASP A 10 24.75 13.86 -8.67
C ASP A 10 23.25 13.57 -8.82
N GLY A 11 22.80 12.38 -8.39
CA GLY A 11 21.39 11.99 -8.46
C GLY A 11 20.97 11.27 -9.75
N GLY A 12 21.91 10.82 -10.57
CA GLY A 12 21.61 9.88 -11.66
C GLY A 12 21.22 8.51 -11.11
N THR A 13 20.33 7.81 -11.81
CA THR A 13 20.01 6.40 -11.54
C THR A 13 20.65 5.52 -12.60
N ASP A 14 20.91 4.25 -12.26
CA ASP A 14 21.40 3.26 -13.22
C ASP A 14 20.46 3.11 -14.42
N THR A 15 21.01 2.66 -15.53
CA THR A 15 20.23 2.42 -16.76
C THR A 15 19.10 1.43 -16.48
N GLU A 16 17.87 1.84 -16.75
CA GLU A 16 16.68 0.98 -16.61
C GLU A 16 16.80 -0.22 -17.54
N THR A 17 16.49 -1.42 -17.04
CA THR A 17 16.47 -2.64 -17.86
C THR A 17 15.27 -2.65 -18.81
N ASP A 18 15.39 -3.31 -19.95
CA ASP A 18 14.29 -3.47 -20.92
C ASP A 18 13.04 -4.11 -20.32
N ALA A 19 13.22 -5.06 -19.41
CA ALA A 19 12.11 -5.71 -18.72
C ALA A 19 11.36 -4.72 -17.82
N HIS A 20 12.09 -3.86 -17.10
CA HIS A 20 11.50 -2.83 -16.24
C HIS A 20 10.81 -1.73 -17.06
N LEU A 21 11.47 -1.26 -18.12
CA LEU A 21 10.90 -0.29 -19.08
C LEU A 21 9.61 -0.82 -19.71
N ARG A 22 9.61 -2.06 -20.18
CA ARG A 22 8.42 -2.71 -20.76
C ARG A 22 7.28 -2.79 -19.75
N ARG A 23 7.55 -3.20 -18.51
CA ARG A 23 6.56 -3.26 -17.45
C ARG A 23 5.95 -1.90 -17.18
N ARG A 24 6.78 -0.87 -17.02
CA ARG A 24 6.36 0.52 -16.80
C ARG A 24 5.53 1.06 -17.95
N LEU A 25 5.93 0.78 -19.20
CA LEU A 25 5.17 1.17 -20.39
C LEU A 25 3.81 0.47 -20.47
N LEU A 26 3.76 -0.84 -20.23
CA LEU A 26 2.50 -1.59 -20.24
C LEU A 26 1.55 -1.12 -19.13
N ASP A 27 2.07 -0.87 -17.92
CA ASP A 27 1.30 -0.31 -16.82
C ASP A 27 0.74 1.08 -17.17
N ARG A 28 1.53 1.91 -17.85
CA ARG A 28 1.10 3.25 -18.27
C ARG A 28 0.09 3.19 -19.41
N LEU A 29 0.27 2.32 -20.39
CA LEU A 29 -0.68 2.13 -21.50
C LEU A 29 -2.03 1.57 -21.02
N GLY A 30 -2.01 0.67 -20.02
CA GLY A 30 -3.22 0.11 -19.41
C GLY A 30 -3.98 1.08 -18.50
N LYS A 31 -3.33 2.17 -18.07
CA LYS A 31 -3.85 3.16 -17.12
C LYS A 31 -3.81 4.58 -17.71
N MET A 32 -4.09 4.72 -19.01
CA MET A 32 -4.08 6.06 -19.61
C MET A 32 -5.15 6.96 -19.00
N PRO A 33 -4.74 8.08 -18.37
CA PRO A 33 -5.70 9.09 -17.93
C PRO A 33 -6.39 9.67 -19.17
N ASN A 34 -7.70 9.57 -19.23
CA ASN A 34 -8.50 10.08 -20.36
C ASN A 34 -9.46 11.21 -19.93
N GLY A 35 -9.07 11.96 -18.91
CA GLY A 35 -9.76 13.16 -18.43
C GLY A 35 -10.77 12.92 -17.30
N ALA A 36 -11.51 11.82 -17.30
CA ALA A 36 -12.62 11.61 -16.35
C ALA A 36 -12.61 10.26 -15.64
N ASN A 37 -11.51 9.51 -15.71
CA ASN A 37 -11.42 8.20 -15.10
C ASN A 37 -10.71 8.22 -13.73
N ALA A 38 -10.84 7.11 -12.98
CA ALA A 38 -10.23 6.96 -11.67
C ALA A 38 -8.69 7.10 -11.71
N ASP A 39 -8.06 6.71 -12.83
CA ASP A 39 -6.60 6.80 -12.97
C ASP A 39 -6.12 8.25 -13.06
N THR A 40 -6.88 9.14 -13.73
CA THR A 40 -6.59 10.59 -13.74
C THR A 40 -6.61 11.18 -12.34
N TYR A 41 -7.64 10.87 -11.56
CA TYR A 41 -7.74 11.34 -10.18
C TYR A 41 -6.61 10.78 -9.31
N ARG A 42 -6.26 9.51 -9.50
CA ARG A 42 -5.16 8.86 -8.77
C ARG A 42 -3.81 9.46 -9.12
N GLU A 43 -3.50 9.63 -10.41
CA GLU A 43 -2.24 10.20 -10.87
C GLU A 43 -2.07 11.63 -10.34
N LYS A 44 -3.14 12.42 -10.41
CA LYS A 44 -3.14 13.77 -9.83
C LYS A 44 -2.92 13.74 -8.32
N ALA A 45 -3.55 12.83 -7.58
CA ALA A 45 -3.33 12.71 -6.14
C ALA A 45 -1.88 12.32 -5.82
N LEU A 46 -1.30 11.39 -6.57
CA LEU A 46 0.09 10.94 -6.41
C LEU A 46 1.13 11.97 -6.89
N SER A 47 0.74 13.03 -7.60
CA SER A 47 1.65 14.12 -7.95
C SER A 47 2.05 14.99 -6.75
N TYR A 48 1.33 14.90 -5.64
CA TYR A 48 1.70 15.56 -4.39
C TYR A 48 2.75 14.74 -3.65
N ALA A 49 3.92 15.32 -3.41
CA ALA A 49 5.09 14.61 -2.88
C ALA A 49 4.87 13.90 -1.53
N THR A 50 3.91 14.36 -0.73
CA THR A 50 3.57 13.79 0.58
C THR A 50 2.56 12.65 0.52
N VAL A 51 1.95 12.41 -0.65
CA VAL A 51 0.97 11.34 -0.86
C VAL A 51 1.70 10.07 -1.27
N LEU A 52 1.60 9.03 -0.45
CA LEU A 52 2.23 7.73 -0.68
C LEU A 52 1.35 6.81 -1.51
N GLU A 53 0.06 6.77 -1.19
CA GLU A 53 -0.93 5.95 -1.89
C GLU A 53 -2.23 6.74 -2.06
N ALA A 54 -2.97 6.44 -3.13
CA ALA A 54 -4.28 7.02 -3.38
C ALA A 54 -5.28 5.97 -3.87
N SER A 55 -6.48 6.01 -3.34
CA SER A 55 -7.62 5.19 -3.77
C SER A 55 -8.76 6.09 -4.20
N ILE A 56 -9.37 5.77 -5.33
CA ILE A 56 -10.48 6.53 -5.89
C ILE A 56 -11.76 5.71 -5.75
N LEU A 57 -12.73 6.28 -5.05
CA LEU A 57 -14.01 5.63 -4.78
C LEU A 57 -15.13 6.36 -5.53
N PRO A 58 -15.49 5.89 -6.72
CA PRO A 58 -16.65 6.42 -7.42
C PRO A 58 -17.94 6.06 -6.67
N ARG A 59 -18.85 7.01 -6.60
CA ARG A 59 -20.19 6.86 -6.00
C ARG A 59 -20.19 6.55 -4.50
N ALA A 60 -19.11 6.83 -3.77
CA ALA A 60 -19.02 6.55 -2.32
C ALA A 60 -20.12 7.22 -1.51
N ARG A 61 -20.57 8.40 -1.95
CA ARG A 61 -21.61 9.22 -1.30
C ARG A 61 -22.92 9.31 -2.13
N GLY A 62 -23.04 8.49 -3.18
CA GLY A 62 -24.16 8.46 -4.11
C GLY A 62 -23.79 8.82 -5.54
N ALA A 63 -24.75 8.86 -6.44
CA ALA A 63 -24.52 9.17 -7.85
C ALA A 63 -23.88 10.56 -8.03
N GLY A 64 -22.93 10.69 -8.94
CA GLY A 64 -22.22 11.93 -9.23
C GLY A 64 -21.14 12.29 -8.21
N THR A 65 -20.79 11.40 -7.29
CA THR A 65 -19.73 11.65 -6.28
C THR A 65 -18.48 10.82 -6.52
N VAL A 66 -17.32 11.38 -6.18
CA VAL A 66 -16.02 10.70 -6.20
C VAL A 66 -15.26 11.08 -4.92
N ASP A 67 -14.87 10.08 -4.14
CA ASP A 67 -13.97 10.30 -3.03
C ASP A 67 -12.53 9.97 -3.47
N VAL A 68 -11.62 10.91 -3.25
CA VAL A 68 -10.18 10.75 -3.41
C VAL A 68 -9.59 10.51 -2.03
N VAL A 69 -9.25 9.26 -1.75
CA VAL A 69 -8.70 8.85 -0.46
C VAL A 69 -7.17 8.80 -0.57
N ILE A 70 -6.49 9.53 0.29
CA ILE A 70 -5.03 9.61 0.27
C ILE A 70 -4.41 9.01 1.54
N LEU A 71 -3.26 8.38 1.38
CA LEU A 71 -2.40 7.93 2.47
C LEU A 71 -1.12 8.76 2.46
N THR A 72 -0.74 9.27 3.62
CA THR A 72 0.54 9.98 3.86
C THR A 72 1.38 9.20 4.86
N ALA A 73 2.64 9.60 5.08
CA ALA A 73 3.48 8.99 6.11
C ALA A 73 2.94 9.25 7.53
N GLU A 74 2.30 10.39 7.74
CA GLU A 74 1.70 10.78 9.02
C GLU A 74 0.44 9.95 9.34
N GLU A 75 0.04 9.89 10.59
CA GLU A 75 -1.15 9.15 11.03
C GLU A 75 -2.42 9.66 10.35
N ALA A 76 -2.52 10.96 10.15
CA ALA A 76 -3.55 11.61 9.35
C ALA A 76 -2.91 12.66 8.42
N PRO A 77 -3.43 12.86 7.20
CA PRO A 77 -2.96 13.94 6.34
C PRO A 77 -3.21 15.30 6.98
N GLN A 78 -2.27 16.23 6.79
CA GLN A 78 -2.42 17.59 7.28
C GLN A 78 -3.63 18.31 6.63
N GLU A 79 -4.38 19.08 7.42
CA GLU A 79 -5.56 19.82 6.92
C GLU A 79 -5.21 20.76 5.76
N ALA A 80 -4.03 21.39 5.81
CA ALA A 80 -3.55 22.27 4.75
C ALA A 80 -3.38 21.52 3.41
N LEU A 81 -2.86 20.29 3.45
CA LEU A 81 -2.75 19.43 2.27
C LEU A 81 -4.13 19.05 1.72
N LEU A 82 -5.03 18.62 2.60
CA LEU A 82 -6.40 18.25 2.21
C LEU A 82 -7.14 19.44 1.58
N ALA A 83 -7.02 20.63 2.16
CA ALA A 83 -7.64 21.85 1.63
C ALA A 83 -7.05 22.25 0.27
N GLN A 84 -5.72 22.18 0.11
CA GLN A 84 -5.05 22.46 -1.15
C GLN A 84 -5.49 21.49 -2.25
N MET A 85 -5.48 20.19 -1.95
CA MET A 85 -5.92 19.15 -2.88
C MET A 85 -7.41 19.31 -3.22
N GLN A 86 -8.26 19.54 -2.22
CA GLN A 86 -9.70 19.77 -2.42
C GLN A 86 -9.95 20.93 -3.39
N ALA A 87 -9.25 22.06 -3.21
CA ALA A 87 -9.38 23.21 -4.10
C ALA A 87 -8.97 22.86 -5.54
N ALA A 88 -7.83 22.19 -5.72
CA ALA A 88 -7.31 21.77 -7.02
C ALA A 88 -8.23 20.77 -7.74
N PHE A 89 -8.78 19.78 -7.00
CA PHE A 89 -9.73 18.82 -7.58
C PHE A 89 -11.08 19.48 -7.90
N SER A 90 -11.55 20.43 -7.08
CA SER A 90 -12.81 21.14 -7.32
C SER A 90 -12.76 22.03 -8.56
N GLN A 91 -11.59 22.56 -8.91
CA GLN A 91 -11.41 23.36 -10.13
C GLN A 91 -11.39 22.54 -11.42
N GLU A 92 -10.83 21.34 -11.36
CA GLU A 92 -10.60 20.50 -12.53
C GLU A 92 -11.61 19.34 -12.69
N ARG A 93 -12.56 19.22 -11.74
CA ARG A 93 -13.59 18.18 -11.77
C ARG A 93 -14.51 18.32 -12.97
N GLU A 94 -15.03 17.21 -13.44
CA GLU A 94 -16.08 17.19 -14.45
C GLU A 94 -17.36 17.89 -13.98
N ILE A 95 -18.08 18.48 -14.93
CA ILE A 95 -19.38 19.12 -14.66
C ILE A 95 -20.34 18.08 -14.08
N GLY A 96 -20.93 18.34 -12.94
CA GLY A 96 -21.86 17.44 -12.27
C GLY A 96 -21.21 16.39 -11.38
N THR A 97 -19.88 16.41 -11.24
CA THR A 97 -19.16 15.55 -10.30
C THR A 97 -18.84 16.30 -9.01
N ASP A 98 -19.23 15.73 -7.87
CA ASP A 98 -18.83 16.21 -6.55
C ASP A 98 -17.62 15.39 -6.05
N VAL A 99 -16.48 16.07 -5.85
CA VAL A 99 -15.22 15.44 -5.43
C VAL A 99 -14.93 15.78 -3.98
N LEU A 100 -14.65 14.76 -3.19
CA LEU A 100 -14.19 14.90 -1.80
C LEU A 100 -12.80 14.30 -1.65
N VAL A 101 -11.85 15.09 -1.14
CA VAL A 101 -10.52 14.62 -0.77
C VAL A 101 -10.48 14.34 0.73
N ARG A 102 -10.07 13.15 1.13
CA ARG A 102 -9.98 12.75 2.53
C ARG A 102 -8.83 11.79 2.80
N GLY A 103 -8.44 11.69 4.06
CA GLY A 103 -7.45 10.71 4.51
C GLY A 103 -7.99 9.28 4.52
N ALA A 104 -7.09 8.31 4.35
CA ALA A 104 -7.36 6.89 4.53
C ALA A 104 -7.67 6.57 5.99
N VAL A 105 -8.55 5.60 6.21
CA VAL A 105 -8.83 5.05 7.54
C VAL A 105 -7.76 4.00 7.85
N ARG A 106 -6.99 4.21 8.92
CA ARG A 106 -6.01 3.23 9.39
C ARG A 106 -6.66 2.24 10.34
N LYS A 107 -6.53 0.95 10.05
CA LYS A 107 -7.08 -0.13 10.87
C LYS A 107 -5.95 -1.02 11.35
N ARG A 108 -5.76 -1.13 12.66
CA ARG A 108 -4.79 -2.05 13.26
C ARG A 108 -5.26 -3.49 13.08
N MET A 109 -4.33 -4.35 12.60
CA MET A 109 -4.58 -5.77 12.40
C MET A 109 -3.70 -6.59 13.33
N ASN A 110 -4.35 -7.36 14.19
CA ASN A 110 -3.66 -8.32 15.04
C ASN A 110 -3.59 -9.67 14.33
N LEU A 111 -2.41 -10.31 14.37
CA LEU A 111 -2.20 -11.63 13.82
C LEU A 111 -1.76 -12.60 14.93
N SER A 112 -2.27 -13.82 14.88
CA SER A 112 -1.84 -14.89 15.77
C SER A 112 -1.76 -16.21 15.02
N ALA A 113 -0.59 -16.86 15.11
CA ALA A 113 -0.35 -18.14 14.45
C ALA A 113 0.50 -19.06 15.34
N LYS A 114 0.48 -20.36 15.02
CA LYS A 114 1.44 -21.32 15.52
C LYS A 114 2.20 -21.93 14.37
N VAL A 115 3.50 -22.21 14.57
CA VAL A 115 4.37 -22.81 13.54
C VAL A 115 5.01 -24.07 14.09
N LEU A 116 5.05 -25.10 13.24
CA LEU A 116 5.86 -26.30 13.49
C LEU A 116 7.25 -25.99 12.95
N VAL A 117 8.25 -26.05 13.83
CA VAL A 117 9.65 -25.76 13.47
C VAL A 117 10.35 -27.05 13.08
N GLU A 118 11.11 -27.02 11.98
CA GLU A 118 11.91 -28.14 11.52
C GLU A 118 13.05 -28.48 12.49
N SER A 119 13.46 -29.74 12.51
CA SER A 119 14.60 -30.18 13.30
C SER A 119 15.88 -29.47 12.86
N GLY A 120 16.62 -28.94 13.82
CA GLY A 120 17.87 -28.22 13.56
C GLY A 120 17.74 -26.69 13.58
N TYR A 121 16.52 -26.15 13.66
CA TYR A 121 16.26 -24.72 13.82
C TYR A 121 15.87 -24.37 15.25
N GLU A 122 16.28 -23.18 15.69
CA GLU A 122 15.92 -22.65 17.02
C GLU A 122 14.52 -22.06 17.00
N PRO A 123 13.56 -22.59 17.78
CA PRO A 123 12.15 -22.14 17.72
C PRO A 123 11.95 -20.66 17.96
N THR A 124 12.69 -20.07 18.90
CA THR A 124 12.60 -18.64 19.24
C THR A 124 13.05 -17.75 18.08
N GLN A 125 14.07 -18.18 17.33
CA GLN A 125 14.54 -17.45 16.16
C GLN A 125 13.53 -17.52 15.00
N VAL A 126 13.01 -18.72 14.72
CA VAL A 126 12.03 -18.93 13.64
C VAL A 126 10.76 -18.15 13.90
N THR A 127 10.23 -18.19 15.14
CA THR A 127 9.02 -17.42 15.48
C THR A 127 9.23 -15.91 15.36
N ALA A 128 10.38 -15.39 15.77
CA ALA A 128 10.70 -13.96 15.61
C ALA A 128 10.82 -13.56 14.13
N GLN A 129 11.39 -14.41 13.27
CA GLN A 129 11.43 -14.18 11.83
C GLN A 129 10.04 -14.21 11.19
N CYS A 130 9.16 -15.11 11.62
CA CYS A 130 7.76 -15.14 11.20
C CYS A 130 7.03 -13.83 11.58
N GLU A 131 7.20 -13.35 12.80
CA GLU A 131 6.59 -12.08 13.25
C GLU A 131 7.11 -10.89 12.43
N ALA A 132 8.40 -10.85 12.14
CA ALA A 132 8.99 -9.80 11.30
C ALA A 132 8.45 -9.85 9.87
N SER A 133 8.41 -11.04 9.25
CA SER A 133 7.86 -11.24 7.90
C SER A 133 6.39 -10.83 7.80
N LEU A 134 5.57 -11.18 8.78
CA LEU A 134 4.17 -10.79 8.84
C LEU A 134 3.99 -9.28 9.05
N ARG A 135 4.85 -8.65 9.83
CA ARG A 135 4.84 -7.20 10.02
C ARG A 135 5.14 -6.46 8.73
N GLU A 136 6.23 -6.83 8.06
CA GLU A 136 6.60 -6.28 6.76
C GLU A 136 5.49 -6.47 5.72
N PHE A 137 4.88 -7.65 5.70
CA PHE A 137 3.75 -7.92 4.81
C PHE A 137 2.58 -6.97 5.04
N LEU A 138 2.16 -6.74 6.28
CA LEU A 138 1.07 -5.79 6.59
C LEU A 138 1.43 -4.35 6.23
N GLU A 139 2.68 -3.93 6.43
CA GLU A 139 3.16 -2.60 6.09
C GLU A 139 3.13 -2.36 4.57
N THR A 140 3.53 -3.36 3.80
CA THR A 140 3.58 -3.31 2.34
C THR A 140 2.23 -3.55 1.66
N LEU A 141 1.21 -4.02 2.38
CA LEU A 141 -0.12 -4.27 1.81
C LEU A 141 -0.74 -2.95 1.33
N PRO A 142 -1.09 -2.79 0.05
CA PRO A 142 -1.61 -1.53 -0.47
C PRO A 142 -2.93 -1.10 0.15
N LEU A 143 -3.22 0.20 0.08
CA LEU A 143 -4.49 0.79 0.50
C LEU A 143 -5.68 0.10 -0.17
N GLY A 144 -6.67 -0.32 0.62
CA GLY A 144 -7.88 -0.98 0.14
C GLY A 144 -7.72 -2.44 -0.26
N ASN A 145 -6.52 -3.02 -0.14
CA ASN A 145 -6.32 -4.43 -0.42
C ASN A 145 -6.87 -5.30 0.71
N GLN A 146 -7.46 -6.42 0.31
CA GLN A 146 -7.93 -7.44 1.23
C GLN A 146 -6.75 -8.21 1.83
N LEU A 147 -6.90 -8.67 3.06
CA LEU A 147 -5.95 -9.56 3.71
C LEU A 147 -6.47 -10.99 3.61
N LEU A 148 -5.85 -11.78 2.74
CA LEU A 148 -6.23 -13.17 2.54
C LEU A 148 -5.46 -14.08 3.51
N ALA A 149 -6.15 -15.03 4.14
CA ALA A 149 -5.55 -16.02 5.02
C ALA A 149 -4.45 -16.83 4.29
N ALA A 150 -4.65 -17.12 3.00
CA ALA A 150 -3.66 -17.79 2.16
C ALA A 150 -2.35 -16.99 2.00
N GLN A 151 -2.43 -15.64 1.91
CA GLN A 151 -1.25 -14.79 1.83
C GLN A 151 -0.45 -14.79 3.15
N ILE A 152 -1.15 -14.83 4.29
CA ILE A 152 -0.49 -14.95 5.60
C ILE A 152 0.24 -16.29 5.66
N GLY A 153 -0.41 -17.38 5.23
CA GLY A 153 0.19 -18.70 5.18
C GLY A 153 1.42 -18.78 4.28
N ASP A 154 1.34 -18.18 3.09
CA ASP A 154 2.46 -18.09 2.16
C ASP A 154 3.67 -17.39 2.80
N ARG A 155 3.45 -16.29 3.50
CA ARG A 155 4.51 -15.57 4.23
C ARG A 155 5.15 -16.41 5.33
N LEU A 156 4.36 -17.20 6.06
CA LEU A 156 4.88 -18.10 7.09
C LEU A 156 5.72 -19.23 6.48
N PHE A 157 5.26 -19.84 5.38
CA PHE A 157 6.01 -20.90 4.70
C PHE A 157 7.30 -20.44 4.03
N HIS A 158 7.43 -19.17 3.66
CA HIS A 158 8.67 -18.62 3.12
C HIS A 158 9.75 -18.35 4.18
N VAL A 159 9.41 -18.47 5.47
CA VAL A 159 10.41 -18.40 6.54
C VAL A 159 11.13 -19.73 6.69
N GLU A 160 12.45 -19.70 6.59
CA GLU A 160 13.29 -20.90 6.71
C GLU A 160 13.11 -21.58 8.07
N GLY A 161 12.95 -22.88 8.08
CA GLY A 161 12.72 -23.68 9.30
C GLY A 161 11.25 -23.84 9.69
N VAL A 162 10.29 -23.34 8.89
CA VAL A 162 8.86 -23.58 9.10
C VAL A 162 8.41 -24.82 8.31
N ALA A 163 8.07 -25.91 9.02
CA ALA A 163 7.53 -27.12 8.42
C ALA A 163 6.01 -27.06 8.19
N ASN A 164 5.27 -26.39 9.08
CA ASN A 164 3.82 -26.24 8.99
C ASN A 164 3.36 -25.07 9.85
N TYR A 165 2.12 -24.60 9.65
CA TYR A 165 1.53 -23.56 10.45
C TYR A 165 0.04 -23.81 10.74
N VAL A 166 -0.46 -23.15 11.78
CA VAL A 166 -1.88 -22.99 12.06
C VAL A 166 -2.16 -21.51 12.29
N LEU A 167 -3.00 -20.91 11.44
CA LEU A 167 -3.44 -19.54 11.61
C LEU A 167 -4.59 -19.50 12.62
N LEU A 168 -4.42 -18.73 13.70
CA LEU A 168 -5.41 -18.60 14.76
C LEU A 168 -6.28 -17.35 14.58
N SER A 169 -5.66 -16.25 14.13
CA SER A 169 -6.36 -14.98 13.86
C SER A 169 -5.61 -14.17 12.80
N PRO A 170 -6.31 -13.67 11.76
CA PRO A 170 -7.71 -13.95 11.45
C PRO A 170 -7.87 -15.39 10.93
N ALA A 171 -8.97 -16.05 11.28
CA ALA A 171 -9.25 -17.41 10.80
C ALA A 171 -9.73 -17.45 9.34
N GLU A 172 -10.24 -16.32 8.85
CA GLU A 172 -10.78 -16.15 7.50
C GLU A 172 -10.21 -14.91 6.83
N ASP A 173 -10.49 -14.74 5.55
CA ASP A 173 -10.11 -13.56 4.78
C ASP A 173 -10.75 -12.30 5.36
N VAL A 174 -9.95 -11.24 5.48
CA VAL A 174 -10.43 -9.94 5.96
C VAL A 174 -10.74 -9.05 4.77
N LEU A 175 -12.02 -8.87 4.50
CA LEU A 175 -12.49 -7.95 3.49
C LEU A 175 -12.46 -6.52 4.02
N LEU A 176 -11.93 -5.62 3.20
CA LEU A 176 -11.74 -4.22 3.56
C LEU A 176 -12.40 -3.32 2.52
N SER A 177 -12.87 -2.18 2.99
CA SER A 177 -13.25 -1.08 2.11
C SER A 177 -12.00 -0.48 1.45
N ALA A 178 -12.15 0.04 0.25
CA ALA A 178 -11.04 0.57 -0.55
C ALA A 178 -10.40 1.85 0.04
N ASP A 179 -10.93 2.38 1.11
CA ASP A 179 -10.40 3.52 1.88
C ASP A 179 -9.63 3.12 3.15
N VAL A 180 -9.49 1.81 3.41
CA VAL A 180 -8.84 1.30 4.62
C VAL A 180 -7.42 0.86 4.33
N LYS A 181 -6.46 1.39 5.08
CA LYS A 181 -5.07 0.91 5.16
C LYS A 181 -4.91 0.04 6.40
N LEU A 182 -4.51 -1.23 6.22
CA LEU A 182 -4.06 -2.04 7.35
C LEU A 182 -2.71 -1.56 7.86
N ILE A 183 -2.59 -1.53 9.17
CA ILE A 183 -1.32 -1.29 9.86
C ILE A 183 -1.07 -2.43 10.86
N PRO A 184 0.19 -2.80 11.11
CA PRO A 184 0.49 -3.85 12.09
C PRO A 184 -0.04 -3.49 13.49
N GLY A 185 -0.76 -4.43 14.08
CA GLY A 185 -1.10 -4.42 15.49
C GLY A 185 -0.18 -5.37 16.28
N THR A 186 -0.76 -6.13 17.18
CA THR A 186 -0.05 -7.21 17.89
C THR A 186 0.09 -8.42 16.97
N ILE A 187 1.33 -8.85 16.74
CA ILE A 187 1.63 -10.05 15.97
C ILE A 187 2.29 -11.05 16.92
N GLN A 188 1.72 -12.24 17.00
CA GLN A 188 2.19 -13.29 17.89
C GLN A 188 2.31 -14.60 17.13
N VAL A 189 3.50 -15.16 17.09
CA VAL A 189 3.77 -16.48 16.54
C VAL A 189 4.38 -17.35 17.62
N ALA A 190 3.74 -18.50 17.90
CA ALA A 190 4.21 -19.45 18.92
C ALA A 190 4.62 -20.77 18.25
N PRO A 191 5.59 -21.51 18.81
CA PRO A 191 5.92 -22.84 18.31
C PRO A 191 4.78 -23.82 18.63
N MET A 192 4.53 -24.79 17.76
CA MET A 192 3.72 -25.96 18.05
C MET A 192 4.52 -26.90 18.95
N GLN A 193 3.85 -27.49 19.92
CA GLN A 193 4.42 -28.57 20.73
C GLN A 193 4.33 -29.89 19.99
#